data_0c230320d81388597b4824ccc473388e
#
_entry.id   0c230320d81388597b4824ccc473388e
#
_cell.length_a   1.000
_cell.length_b   1.000
_cell.length_c   1.000
_cell.angle_alpha   90.00
_cell.angle_beta   90.00
_cell.angle_gamma   90.00
#
_symmetry.space_group_name_H-M   'P 1'
#
loop_
_entity.id
_entity.type
_entity.pdbx_description
1 polymer ?
#
loop_
_entity_poly.entity_id
_entity_poly.type
_entity_poly.pdbx_seq_one_letter_code
_entity_poly.pdbx_strand_id
1 'polypeptide(L)'
;MIGRLHGKIEYLSDDHLLLDVQGVGYIIYCSERTLRSLPAIGEFTLLYTDLLVREDILQLFGFTSIVEKEWHRLLMTVQGVGAKAALAIMGALGEDGLSRAISIGDWAAVKQAKGIGPKTAQRVINELKEKAPQVMAMAAIVGQSFVDTKNSDLDNRDGNTKLNSEAKIADTINSSSAERQKNQAEALSALKNLGYSPSDAANAIALASGLDDTSSTPDLIKKALKLLSPQEN
;
A
#
# COMPACT_ATOMS: atom_id res chain seq x y z
N MET A 1 -12.21 -20.32 0.60
CA MET A 1 -11.55 -19.19 -0.09
C MET A 1 -10.06 -19.20 0.29
N ILE A 2 -9.16 -19.07 -0.69
CA ILE A 2 -7.71 -19.06 -0.46
C ILE A 2 -7.27 -17.60 -0.54
N GLY A 3 -6.88 -17.01 0.60
CA GLY A 3 -6.60 -15.57 0.68
C GLY A 3 -5.14 -15.19 0.56
N ARG A 4 -4.23 -16.11 0.94
CA ARG A 4 -2.78 -15.95 0.93
C ARG A 4 -2.10 -17.30 0.93
N LEU A 5 -1.01 -17.44 0.19
CA LEU A 5 -0.16 -18.63 0.18
C LEU A 5 1.30 -18.22 0.45
N HIS A 6 1.98 -19.04 1.24
CA HIS A 6 3.42 -18.96 1.48
C HIS A 6 4.02 -20.33 1.18
N GLY A 7 4.93 -20.38 0.23
CA GLY A 7 5.49 -21.64 -0.23
C GLY A 7 6.76 -21.45 -1.06
N LYS A 8 7.30 -22.56 -1.54
CA LYS A 8 8.49 -22.64 -2.37
C LYS A 8 8.13 -22.59 -3.84
N ILE A 9 8.82 -21.79 -4.62
CA ILE A 9 8.63 -21.73 -6.08
C ILE A 9 9.27 -22.96 -6.70
N GLU A 10 8.48 -23.80 -7.36
CA GLU A 10 8.97 -24.95 -8.10
C GLU A 10 9.13 -24.71 -9.59
N TYR A 11 8.28 -23.86 -10.16
CA TYR A 11 8.30 -23.56 -11.58
C TYR A 11 7.78 -22.15 -11.83
N LEU A 12 8.37 -21.46 -12.82
CA LEU A 12 7.94 -20.16 -13.33
C LEU A 12 7.67 -20.24 -14.82
N SER A 13 6.50 -19.76 -15.25
CA SER A 13 6.10 -19.59 -16.63
C SER A 13 5.88 -18.11 -16.96
N ASP A 14 5.43 -17.80 -18.19
CA ASP A 14 5.18 -16.43 -18.66
C ASP A 14 3.95 -15.79 -17.99
N ASP A 15 2.97 -16.60 -17.54
CA ASP A 15 1.70 -16.12 -16.99
C ASP A 15 1.31 -16.75 -15.65
N HIS A 16 2.08 -17.72 -15.14
CA HIS A 16 1.80 -18.40 -13.89
C HIS A 16 3.07 -18.97 -13.24
N LEU A 17 2.96 -19.32 -11.96
CA LEU A 17 3.96 -20.10 -11.24
C LEU A 17 3.32 -21.33 -10.61
N LEU A 18 4.15 -22.34 -10.31
CA LEU A 18 3.82 -23.46 -9.44
C LEU A 18 4.45 -23.20 -8.08
N LEU A 19 3.61 -23.09 -7.05
CA LEU A 19 4.02 -22.88 -5.67
C LEU A 19 3.75 -24.14 -4.85
N ASP A 20 4.79 -24.77 -4.31
CA ASP A 20 4.65 -25.84 -3.33
C ASP A 20 4.35 -25.28 -1.94
N VAL A 21 3.22 -25.66 -1.39
CA VAL A 21 2.83 -25.36 -0.02
C VAL A 21 2.64 -26.65 0.73
N GLN A 22 3.69 -27.08 1.44
CA GLN A 22 3.71 -28.32 2.25
C GLN A 22 3.31 -29.58 1.44
N GLY A 23 3.84 -29.73 0.22
CA GLY A 23 3.57 -30.88 -0.64
C GLY A 23 2.32 -30.76 -1.52
N VAL A 24 1.63 -29.61 -1.48
CA VAL A 24 0.53 -29.30 -2.39
C VAL A 24 0.97 -28.23 -3.38
N GLY A 25 0.98 -28.57 -4.67
CA GLY A 25 1.34 -27.64 -5.75
C GLY A 25 0.14 -26.76 -6.16
N TYR A 26 0.30 -25.45 -6.06
CA TYR A 26 -0.68 -24.46 -6.49
C TYR A 26 -0.23 -23.78 -7.78
N ILE A 27 -1.02 -23.86 -8.84
CA ILE A 27 -0.83 -23.06 -10.05
C ILE A 27 -1.46 -21.68 -9.81
N ILE A 28 -0.64 -20.63 -9.82
CA ILE A 28 -1.06 -19.26 -9.49
C ILE A 28 -0.77 -18.36 -10.69
N TYR A 29 -1.78 -17.77 -11.26
CA TYR A 29 -1.68 -16.81 -12.36
C TYR A 29 -1.33 -15.43 -11.82
N CYS A 30 -0.31 -14.81 -12.40
CA CYS A 30 0.21 -13.52 -11.97
C CYS A 30 0.40 -12.56 -13.14
N SER A 31 0.52 -11.28 -12.84
CA SER A 31 0.96 -10.30 -13.84
C SER A 31 2.42 -10.53 -14.22
N GLU A 32 2.82 -10.14 -15.44
CA GLU A 32 4.21 -10.22 -15.87
C GLU A 32 5.15 -9.45 -14.92
N ARG A 33 4.69 -8.31 -14.40
CA ARG A 33 5.43 -7.51 -13.42
C ARG A 33 5.63 -8.29 -12.12
N THR A 34 4.58 -8.92 -11.61
CA THR A 34 4.62 -9.77 -10.41
C THR A 34 5.61 -10.91 -10.60
N LEU A 35 5.52 -11.67 -11.71
CA LEU A 35 6.43 -12.79 -12.00
C LEU A 35 7.89 -12.36 -12.05
N ARG A 36 8.19 -11.19 -12.64
CA ARG A 36 9.57 -10.63 -12.70
C ARG A 36 10.09 -10.19 -11.32
N SER A 37 9.23 -9.87 -10.38
CA SER A 37 9.60 -9.44 -9.02
C SER A 37 9.79 -10.59 -8.05
N LEU A 38 9.40 -11.81 -8.44
CA LEU A 38 9.53 -12.99 -7.58
C LEU A 38 10.99 -13.42 -7.44
N PRO A 39 11.33 -14.06 -6.32
CA PRO A 39 12.65 -14.67 -6.14
C PRO A 39 12.85 -15.86 -7.09
N ALA A 40 14.06 -16.43 -7.08
CA ALA A 40 14.44 -17.54 -7.97
C ALA A 40 13.66 -18.83 -7.64
N ILE A 41 13.60 -19.74 -8.64
CA ILE A 41 13.07 -21.09 -8.43
C ILE A 41 13.84 -21.76 -7.29
N GLY A 42 13.13 -22.39 -6.39
CA GLY A 42 13.67 -23.01 -5.18
C GLY A 42 13.59 -22.14 -3.93
N GLU A 43 13.33 -20.85 -4.06
CA GLU A 43 13.18 -19.92 -2.94
C GLU A 43 11.72 -19.79 -2.50
N PHE A 44 11.53 -19.30 -1.26
CA PHE A 44 10.20 -19.09 -0.70
C PHE A 44 9.64 -17.72 -1.08
N THR A 45 8.35 -17.70 -1.37
CA THR A 45 7.61 -16.45 -1.59
C THR A 45 6.27 -16.47 -0.90
N LEU A 46 5.72 -15.28 -0.70
CA LEU A 46 4.39 -15.06 -0.16
C LEU A 46 3.56 -14.29 -1.20
N LEU A 47 2.40 -14.84 -1.55
CA LEU A 47 1.46 -14.21 -2.46
C LEU A 47 0.09 -14.06 -1.81
N TYR A 48 -0.51 -12.89 -1.96
CA TYR A 48 -1.93 -12.71 -1.73
C TYR A 48 -2.70 -13.31 -2.90
N THR A 49 -3.77 -14.04 -2.62
CA THR A 49 -4.45 -14.80 -3.66
C THR A 49 -5.93 -14.45 -3.75
N ASP A 50 -6.46 -14.58 -4.96
CA ASP A 50 -7.89 -14.49 -5.25
C ASP A 50 -8.32 -15.67 -6.11
N LEU A 51 -9.38 -16.35 -5.70
CA LEU A 51 -9.88 -17.54 -6.37
C LEU A 51 -11.09 -17.19 -7.23
N LEU A 52 -10.96 -17.33 -8.55
CA LEU A 52 -12.07 -17.22 -9.49
C LEU A 52 -12.68 -18.59 -9.72
N VAL A 53 -13.95 -18.74 -9.37
CA VAL A 53 -14.74 -19.94 -9.58
C VAL A 53 -15.87 -19.61 -10.55
N ARG A 54 -15.93 -20.32 -11.67
CA ARG A 54 -17.03 -20.34 -12.64
C ARG A 54 -17.37 -21.78 -12.97
N GLU A 55 -18.43 -22.03 -13.74
CA GLU A 55 -18.87 -23.40 -14.07
C GLU A 55 -17.71 -24.26 -14.58
N ASP A 56 -16.89 -23.75 -15.50
CA ASP A 56 -15.81 -24.50 -16.14
C ASP A 56 -14.40 -24.01 -15.75
N ILE A 57 -14.27 -23.04 -14.82
CA ILE A 57 -12.99 -22.39 -14.53
C ILE A 57 -12.77 -22.32 -13.01
N LEU A 58 -11.66 -22.90 -12.59
CA LEU A 58 -11.11 -22.74 -11.26
C LEU A 58 -9.71 -22.17 -11.41
N GLN A 59 -9.55 -20.86 -11.21
CA GLN A 59 -8.25 -20.18 -11.38
C GLN A 59 -7.89 -19.40 -10.14
N LEU A 60 -6.64 -19.56 -9.69
CA LEU A 60 -6.06 -18.84 -8.57
C LEU A 60 -5.14 -17.74 -9.12
N PHE A 61 -5.39 -16.52 -8.73
CA PHE A 61 -4.59 -15.34 -9.07
C PHE A 61 -3.71 -14.94 -7.90
N GLY A 62 -2.48 -14.50 -8.17
CA GLY A 62 -1.49 -14.12 -7.16
C GLY A 62 -0.98 -12.69 -7.33
N PHE A 63 -0.75 -12.05 -6.19
CA PHE A 63 -0.37 -10.65 -6.07
C PHE A 63 0.69 -10.49 -4.99
N THR A 64 1.60 -9.53 -5.17
CA THR A 64 2.65 -9.23 -4.18
C THR A 64 2.13 -8.41 -3.02
N SER A 65 1.04 -7.67 -3.23
CA SER A 65 0.40 -6.86 -2.19
C SER A 65 -1.11 -7.10 -2.13
N ILE A 66 -1.71 -6.76 -1.00
CA ILE A 66 -3.17 -6.77 -0.85
C ILE A 66 -3.81 -5.65 -1.68
N VAL A 67 -3.09 -4.56 -1.91
CA VAL A 67 -3.52 -3.44 -2.74
C VAL A 67 -3.59 -3.84 -4.21
N GLU A 68 -2.57 -4.56 -4.72
CA GLU A 68 -2.57 -5.13 -6.07
C GLU A 68 -3.77 -6.05 -6.29
N LYS A 69 -4.09 -6.90 -5.29
CA LYS A 69 -5.26 -7.76 -5.31
C LYS A 69 -6.58 -6.97 -5.40
N GLU A 70 -6.73 -5.90 -4.61
CA GLU A 70 -7.95 -5.08 -4.63
C GLU A 70 -8.08 -4.29 -5.95
N TRP A 71 -6.97 -3.79 -6.53
CA TRP A 71 -6.98 -3.22 -7.88
C TRP A 71 -7.43 -4.22 -8.93
N HIS A 72 -6.94 -5.45 -8.89
CA HIS A 72 -7.37 -6.50 -9.80
C HIS A 72 -8.88 -6.76 -9.69
N ARG A 73 -9.41 -6.86 -8.46
CA ARG A 73 -10.84 -7.03 -8.23
C ARG A 73 -11.65 -5.86 -8.77
N LEU A 74 -11.17 -4.65 -8.51
CA LEU A 74 -11.84 -3.44 -8.98
C LEU A 74 -11.87 -3.37 -10.51
N LEU A 75 -10.78 -3.70 -11.18
CA LEU A 75 -10.70 -3.79 -12.64
C LEU A 75 -11.70 -4.81 -13.20
N MET A 76 -11.88 -5.95 -12.56
CA MET A 76 -12.84 -6.96 -12.99
C MET A 76 -14.31 -6.53 -12.86
N THR A 77 -14.63 -5.48 -12.11
CA THR A 77 -16.00 -4.91 -12.07
C THR A 77 -16.34 -4.13 -13.32
N VAL A 78 -15.34 -3.76 -14.14
CA VAL A 78 -15.56 -2.99 -15.37
C VAL A 78 -16.03 -3.90 -16.48
N GLN A 79 -17.12 -3.54 -17.14
CA GLN A 79 -17.67 -4.34 -18.23
C GLN A 79 -16.68 -4.49 -19.39
N GLY A 80 -16.37 -5.74 -19.76
CA GLY A 80 -15.41 -6.06 -20.81
C GLY A 80 -13.98 -6.25 -20.31
N VAL A 81 -13.75 -6.18 -19.01
CA VAL A 81 -12.46 -6.49 -18.37
C VAL A 81 -12.60 -7.81 -17.60
N GLY A 82 -12.00 -8.87 -18.13
CA GLY A 82 -11.89 -10.16 -17.42
C GLY A 82 -10.57 -10.24 -16.64
N ALA A 83 -10.38 -11.33 -15.90
CA ALA A 83 -9.21 -11.53 -15.05
C ALA A 83 -7.87 -11.39 -15.80
N LYS A 84 -7.76 -11.98 -17.00
CA LYS A 84 -6.55 -11.88 -17.84
C LYS A 84 -6.27 -10.44 -18.30
N ALA A 85 -7.31 -9.69 -18.65
CA ALA A 85 -7.20 -8.29 -19.03
C ALA A 85 -6.81 -7.41 -17.82
N ALA A 86 -7.38 -7.69 -16.65
CA ALA A 86 -7.01 -7.01 -15.40
C ALA A 86 -5.54 -7.25 -15.04
N LEU A 87 -5.04 -8.49 -15.14
CA LEU A 87 -3.61 -8.79 -14.95
C LEU A 87 -2.72 -8.07 -15.98
N ALA A 88 -3.15 -7.98 -17.23
CA ALA A 88 -2.39 -7.26 -18.26
C ALA A 88 -2.30 -5.75 -17.96
N ILE A 89 -3.37 -5.13 -17.47
CA ILE A 89 -3.38 -3.72 -17.04
C ILE A 89 -2.44 -3.54 -15.86
N MET A 90 -2.53 -4.40 -14.84
CA MET A 90 -1.65 -4.36 -13.67
C MET A 90 -0.18 -4.59 -14.05
N GLY A 91 0.09 -5.50 -14.96
CA GLY A 91 1.44 -5.76 -15.48
C GLY A 91 2.05 -4.55 -16.20
N ALA A 92 1.25 -3.84 -17.00
CA ALA A 92 1.69 -2.67 -17.75
C ALA A 92 1.92 -1.44 -16.86
N LEU A 93 0.99 -1.14 -15.97
CA LEU A 93 0.98 0.11 -15.19
C LEU A 93 1.47 -0.05 -13.74
N GLY A 94 1.22 -1.20 -13.11
CA GLY A 94 1.38 -1.35 -11.66
C GLY A 94 0.34 -0.55 -10.88
N GLU A 95 0.43 -0.59 -9.56
CA GLU A 95 -0.51 0.09 -8.65
C GLU A 95 -0.46 1.62 -8.82
N ASP A 96 0.74 2.20 -8.79
CA ASP A 96 0.95 3.65 -8.87
C ASP A 96 0.59 4.22 -10.25
N GLY A 97 0.98 3.50 -11.32
CA GLY A 97 0.68 3.91 -12.69
C GLY A 97 -0.81 3.90 -12.97
N LEU A 98 -1.54 2.88 -12.49
CA LEU A 98 -2.98 2.77 -12.62
C LEU A 98 -3.69 3.87 -11.81
N SER A 99 -3.29 4.08 -10.56
CA SER A 99 -3.81 5.15 -9.70
C SER A 99 -3.65 6.52 -10.35
N ARG A 100 -2.47 6.81 -10.89
CA ARG A 100 -2.17 8.05 -11.61
C ARG A 100 -3.02 8.18 -12.88
N ALA A 101 -3.07 7.13 -13.72
CA ALA A 101 -3.85 7.15 -14.96
C ALA A 101 -5.33 7.46 -14.71
N ILE A 102 -5.92 6.88 -13.66
CA ILE A 102 -7.30 7.14 -13.27
C ILE A 102 -7.47 8.60 -12.80
N SER A 103 -6.57 9.09 -11.96
CA SER A 103 -6.64 10.44 -11.38
C SER A 103 -6.61 11.54 -12.44
N ILE A 104 -5.74 11.40 -13.47
CA ILE A 104 -5.61 12.39 -14.56
C ILE A 104 -6.48 12.07 -15.79
N GLY A 105 -7.16 10.92 -15.80
CA GLY A 105 -8.01 10.53 -16.93
C GLY A 105 -7.24 9.97 -18.13
N ASP A 106 -6.03 9.44 -17.95
CA ASP A 106 -5.15 8.95 -19.03
C ASP A 106 -5.53 7.53 -19.46
N TRP A 107 -6.52 7.44 -20.35
CA TRP A 107 -6.90 6.16 -20.97
C TRP A 107 -5.83 5.62 -21.95
N ALA A 108 -4.94 6.48 -22.47
CA ALA A 108 -3.90 6.05 -23.39
C ALA A 108 -2.86 5.16 -22.69
N ALA A 109 -2.55 5.45 -21.43
CA ALA A 109 -1.72 4.58 -20.60
C ALA A 109 -2.38 3.20 -20.41
N VAL A 110 -3.67 3.14 -20.10
CA VAL A 110 -4.41 1.87 -19.93
C VAL A 110 -4.46 1.05 -21.23
N LYS A 111 -4.58 1.71 -22.38
CA LYS A 111 -4.57 1.08 -23.71
C LYS A 111 -3.26 0.35 -24.02
N GLN A 112 -2.14 0.69 -23.38
CA GLN A 112 -0.85 0.01 -23.57
C GLN A 112 -0.87 -1.45 -23.11
N ALA A 113 -1.81 -1.80 -22.23
CA ALA A 113 -1.96 -3.17 -21.77
C ALA A 113 -2.41 -4.08 -22.91
N LYS A 114 -1.78 -5.26 -23.01
CA LYS A 114 -2.07 -6.26 -24.06
C LYS A 114 -3.54 -6.68 -24.04
N GLY A 115 -4.20 -6.56 -25.20
CA GLY A 115 -5.61 -6.96 -25.35
C GLY A 115 -6.62 -5.90 -24.91
N ILE A 116 -6.19 -4.70 -24.55
CA ILE A 116 -7.07 -3.59 -24.18
C ILE A 116 -7.25 -2.63 -25.36
N GLY A 117 -8.48 -2.55 -25.85
CA GLY A 117 -8.85 -1.60 -26.90
C GLY A 117 -9.18 -0.20 -26.33
N PRO A 118 -9.24 0.84 -27.19
CA PRO A 118 -9.48 2.21 -26.76
C PRO A 118 -10.83 2.39 -26.04
N LYS A 119 -11.88 1.71 -26.50
CA LYS A 119 -13.20 1.76 -25.85
C LYS A 119 -13.16 1.18 -24.43
N THR A 120 -12.48 0.05 -24.24
CA THR A 120 -12.31 -0.58 -22.92
C THR A 120 -11.46 0.29 -22.01
N ALA A 121 -10.35 0.86 -22.53
CA ALA A 121 -9.48 1.76 -21.77
C ALA A 121 -10.24 3.01 -21.25
N GLN A 122 -11.04 3.65 -22.13
CA GLN A 122 -11.88 4.79 -21.73
C GLN A 122 -12.92 4.39 -20.68
N ARG A 123 -13.55 3.22 -20.83
CA ARG A 123 -14.51 2.69 -19.85
C ARG A 123 -13.84 2.46 -18.51
N VAL A 124 -12.66 1.82 -18.47
CA VAL A 124 -11.89 1.60 -17.25
C VAL A 124 -11.67 2.92 -16.52
N ILE A 125 -11.19 3.95 -17.20
CA ILE A 125 -10.97 5.26 -16.58
C ILE A 125 -12.26 5.86 -16.03
N ASN A 126 -13.34 5.86 -16.82
CA ASN A 126 -14.60 6.48 -16.43
C ASN A 126 -15.26 5.78 -15.24
N GLU A 127 -15.35 4.44 -15.28
CA GLU A 127 -16.00 3.68 -14.20
C GLU A 127 -15.16 3.62 -12.92
N LEU A 128 -13.82 3.62 -13.05
CA LEU A 128 -12.95 3.55 -11.88
C LEU A 128 -12.70 4.90 -11.21
N LYS A 129 -12.94 6.01 -11.88
CA LYS A 129 -12.75 7.34 -11.30
C LYS A 129 -13.52 7.54 -9.99
N GLU A 130 -14.72 6.96 -9.89
CA GLU A 130 -15.56 7.04 -8.70
C GLU A 130 -15.22 5.98 -7.64
N LYS A 131 -14.71 4.82 -8.06
CA LYS A 131 -14.46 3.66 -7.19
C LYS A 131 -13.03 3.60 -6.65
N ALA A 132 -12.07 4.12 -7.42
CA ALA A 132 -10.65 4.10 -7.10
C ALA A 132 -10.24 4.76 -5.76
N PRO A 133 -10.89 5.84 -5.29
CA PRO A 133 -10.51 6.48 -4.03
C PRO A 133 -10.47 5.53 -2.83
N GLN A 134 -11.31 4.51 -2.80
CA GLN A 134 -11.32 3.51 -1.71
C GLN A 134 -10.03 2.66 -1.71
N VAL A 135 -9.60 2.18 -2.87
CA VAL A 135 -8.36 1.38 -3.01
C VAL A 135 -7.12 2.25 -2.80
N MET A 136 -7.15 3.50 -3.28
CA MET A 136 -6.08 4.47 -3.06
C MET A 136 -5.91 4.80 -1.56
N ALA A 137 -7.01 4.98 -0.83
CA ALA A 137 -6.97 5.19 0.62
C ALA A 137 -6.40 3.97 1.36
N MET A 138 -6.78 2.75 0.94
CA MET A 138 -6.23 1.52 1.49
C MET A 138 -4.71 1.41 1.23
N ALA A 139 -4.24 1.77 0.04
CA ALA A 139 -2.83 1.79 -0.31
C ALA A 139 -2.02 2.72 0.61
N ALA A 140 -2.56 3.90 0.92
CA ALA A 140 -1.93 4.85 1.84
C ALA A 140 -1.79 4.28 3.26
N ILE A 141 -2.81 3.57 3.76
CA ILE A 141 -2.79 2.95 5.10
C ILE A 141 -1.79 1.78 5.14
N VAL A 142 -1.82 0.90 4.13
CA VAL A 142 -0.91 -0.26 4.04
C VAL A 142 0.53 0.20 3.87
N GLY A 143 0.78 1.22 3.05
CA GLY A 143 2.13 1.80 2.86
C GLY A 143 2.73 2.35 4.15
N GLN A 144 1.93 2.97 5.02
CA GLN A 144 2.37 3.45 6.33
C GLN A 144 2.73 2.30 7.29
N SER A 145 1.95 1.21 7.28
CA SER A 145 2.20 0.05 8.17
C SER A 145 3.50 -0.69 7.84
N PHE A 146 3.99 -0.67 6.60
CA PHE A 146 5.25 -1.30 6.21
C PHE A 146 6.49 -0.46 6.55
N VAL A 147 6.35 0.84 6.74
CA VAL A 147 7.45 1.71 7.21
C VAL A 147 7.72 1.45 8.69
N ASP A 148 6.66 1.22 9.49
CA ASP A 148 6.80 0.96 10.94
C ASP A 148 7.38 -0.43 11.26
N THR A 149 7.16 -1.45 10.40
CA THR A 149 7.62 -2.82 10.66
C THR A 149 9.11 -3.04 10.32
N LYS A 150 9.68 -2.25 9.42
CA LYS A 150 11.13 -2.34 9.12
C LYS A 150 12.03 -1.81 10.24
N ASN A 151 11.47 -1.04 11.17
CA ASN A 151 12.21 -0.51 12.32
C ASN A 151 12.12 -1.39 13.57
N SER A 152 11.27 -2.43 13.60
CA SER A 152 11.08 -3.27 14.79
C SER A 152 11.78 -4.64 14.78
N ASP A 153 12.30 -5.10 13.64
CA ASP A 153 12.89 -6.46 13.52
C ASP A 153 14.44 -6.51 13.50
N LEU A 154 15.12 -5.40 13.86
CA LEU A 154 16.59 -5.36 13.91
C LEU A 154 17.19 -5.43 15.31
N ASP A 155 16.39 -5.71 16.34
CA ASP A 155 16.92 -5.83 17.70
C ASP A 155 16.72 -7.23 18.29
N ASN A 156 17.39 -8.24 17.74
CA ASN A 156 17.81 -9.45 18.45
C ASN A 156 18.66 -10.37 17.58
N ARG A 157 19.95 -10.10 17.48
CA ARG A 157 21.01 -11.12 17.33
C ARG A 157 22.31 -10.59 17.87
N ASP A 158 22.76 -11.24 18.93
CA ASP A 158 24.05 -11.10 19.59
C ASP A 158 25.25 -11.21 18.64
N GLY A 159 26.32 -10.44 18.94
CA GLY A 159 27.63 -10.77 18.50
C GLY A 159 28.50 -9.67 17.92
N ASN A 160 29.05 -8.82 18.80
CA ASN A 160 30.41 -8.29 18.78
C ASN A 160 31.08 -7.97 17.43
N THR A 161 31.16 -6.69 17.06
CA THR A 161 32.39 -6.11 16.50
C THR A 161 32.33 -4.57 16.57
N LYS A 162 33.35 -4.01 17.22
CA LYS A 162 33.65 -2.56 17.28
C LYS A 162 34.00 -2.04 15.88
N LEU A 163 33.53 -0.85 15.58
CA LEU A 163 34.10 0.27 14.81
C LEU A 163 33.05 0.98 13.95
N ASN A 164 32.67 2.16 14.34
CA ASN A 164 32.71 3.44 13.64
C ASN A 164 31.71 4.45 14.18
N SER A 165 32.26 5.53 14.72
CA SER A 165 31.55 6.56 15.49
C SER A 165 30.87 7.66 14.64
N GLU A 166 30.70 7.50 13.34
CA GLU A 166 30.17 8.57 12.49
C GLU A 166 28.74 8.31 11.93
N ALA A 167 28.21 7.08 12.04
CA ALA A 167 26.86 6.74 11.58
C ALA A 167 25.74 7.08 12.61
N LYS A 168 26.11 7.40 13.86
CA LYS A 168 25.13 7.60 14.95
C LYS A 168 24.40 8.96 14.94
N ILE A 169 24.88 9.95 14.19
CA ILE A 169 24.28 11.30 14.17
C ILE A 169 23.14 11.38 13.14
N ALA A 170 23.21 10.64 12.04
CA ALA A 170 22.18 10.64 11.00
C ALA A 170 20.91 9.86 11.42
N ASP A 171 21.04 8.77 12.19
CA ASP A 171 19.92 7.97 12.66
C ASP A 171 19.09 8.65 13.76
N THR A 172 19.74 9.49 14.60
CA THR A 172 19.05 10.21 15.68
C THR A 172 18.19 11.36 15.14
N ILE A 173 18.54 11.95 14.01
CA ILE A 173 17.76 13.03 13.38
C ILE A 173 16.55 12.48 12.64
N ASN A 174 16.65 11.31 12.03
CA ASN A 174 15.54 10.68 11.32
C ASN A 174 14.49 10.06 12.26
N SER A 175 14.89 9.48 13.39
CA SER A 175 13.96 8.95 14.38
C SER A 175 13.14 10.05 15.08
N SER A 176 13.77 11.17 15.42
CA SER A 176 13.08 12.30 16.07
C SER A 176 12.07 13.00 15.14
N SER A 177 12.32 13.05 13.83
CA SER A 177 11.38 13.62 12.86
C SER A 177 10.14 12.72 12.62
N ALA A 178 10.33 11.41 12.59
CA ALA A 178 9.23 10.45 12.43
C ALA A 178 8.31 10.41 13.66
N GLU A 179 8.88 10.45 14.88
CA GLU A 179 8.10 10.53 16.11
C GLU A 179 7.30 11.83 16.20
N ARG A 180 7.86 12.95 15.77
CA ARG A 180 7.14 14.24 15.69
C ARG A 180 5.93 14.18 14.76
N GLN A 181 6.10 13.62 13.56
CA GLN A 181 5.00 13.48 12.61
C GLN A 181 3.89 12.57 13.15
N LYS A 182 4.26 11.49 13.83
CA LYS A 182 3.31 10.58 14.48
C LYS A 182 2.53 11.30 15.57
N ASN A 183 3.22 12.00 16.48
CA ASN A 183 2.59 12.74 17.57
C ASN A 183 1.65 13.85 17.05
N GLN A 184 2.02 14.53 15.96
CA GLN A 184 1.18 15.53 15.30
C GLN A 184 -0.09 14.90 14.67
N ALA A 185 0.05 13.75 13.99
CA ALA A 185 -1.08 13.06 13.38
C ALA A 185 -2.07 12.53 14.43
N GLU A 186 -1.58 11.99 15.53
CA GLU A 186 -2.41 11.53 16.65
C GLU A 186 -3.13 12.70 17.34
N ALA A 187 -2.43 13.82 17.56
CA ALA A 187 -3.02 15.03 18.12
C ALA A 187 -4.10 15.62 17.22
N LEU A 188 -3.89 15.61 15.88
CA LEU A 188 -4.88 16.04 14.90
C LEU A 188 -6.15 15.18 14.93
N SER A 189 -5.97 13.87 15.01
CA SER A 189 -7.09 12.91 15.13
C SER A 189 -7.90 13.15 16.40
N ALA A 190 -7.23 13.38 17.53
CA ALA A 190 -7.87 13.64 18.81
C ALA A 190 -8.71 14.94 18.78
N LEU A 191 -8.16 16.04 18.21
CA LEU A 191 -8.89 17.30 18.11
C LEU A 191 -10.10 17.21 17.16
N LYS A 192 -9.99 16.45 16.08
CA LYS A 192 -11.14 16.16 15.18
C LYS A 192 -12.24 15.39 15.92
N ASN A 193 -11.89 14.41 16.74
CA ASN A 193 -12.85 13.67 17.54
C ASN A 193 -13.52 14.52 18.64
N LEU A 194 -12.85 15.58 19.09
CA LEU A 194 -13.41 16.59 20.01
C LEU A 194 -14.32 17.62 19.32
N GLY A 195 -14.50 17.52 17.97
CA GLY A 195 -15.43 18.35 17.21
C GLY A 195 -14.83 19.63 16.62
N TYR A 196 -13.51 19.83 16.67
CA TYR A 196 -12.87 20.96 16.03
C TYR A 196 -12.76 20.76 14.51
N SER A 197 -12.83 21.88 13.76
CA SER A 197 -12.66 21.80 12.29
C SER A 197 -11.26 21.31 11.92
N PRO A 198 -11.09 20.58 10.80
CA PRO A 198 -9.77 20.08 10.38
C PRO A 198 -8.74 21.19 10.16
N SER A 199 -9.19 22.37 9.71
CA SER A 199 -8.34 23.56 9.50
C SER A 199 -7.86 24.18 10.80
N ASP A 200 -8.76 24.33 11.77
CA ASP A 200 -8.43 24.94 13.07
C ASP A 200 -7.53 24.00 13.88
N ALA A 201 -7.82 22.69 13.86
CA ALA A 201 -7.01 21.68 14.50
C ALA A 201 -5.58 21.63 13.92
N ALA A 202 -5.44 21.70 12.59
CA ALA A 202 -4.12 21.70 11.93
C ALA A 202 -3.32 22.96 12.27
N ASN A 203 -3.94 24.14 12.24
CA ASN A 203 -3.30 25.40 12.60
C ASN A 203 -2.86 25.42 14.07
N ALA A 204 -3.72 24.96 14.99
CA ALA A 204 -3.38 24.92 16.41
C ALA A 204 -2.22 23.97 16.71
N ILE A 205 -2.14 22.81 16.04
CA ILE A 205 -1.04 21.87 16.18
C ILE A 205 0.24 22.43 15.58
N ALA A 206 0.19 23.08 14.41
CA ALA A 206 1.35 23.70 13.80
C ALA A 206 1.95 24.78 14.72
N LEU A 207 1.13 25.61 15.35
CA LEU A 207 1.56 26.60 16.34
C LEU A 207 2.09 25.96 17.63
N ALA A 208 1.44 24.90 18.12
CA ALA A 208 1.87 24.18 19.33
C ALA A 208 3.20 23.45 19.14
N SER A 209 3.47 22.91 17.95
CA SER A 209 4.72 22.21 17.62
C SER A 209 5.90 23.15 17.34
N GLY A 210 5.65 24.40 16.99
CA GLY A 210 6.69 25.43 16.81
C GLY A 210 7.28 25.98 18.12
N LEU A 211 6.66 25.70 19.26
CA LEU A 211 7.07 26.21 20.57
C LEU A 211 8.01 25.29 21.35
N ASP A 212 8.01 23.98 21.06
CA ASP A 212 8.90 22.99 21.69
C ASP A 212 9.18 21.80 20.78
N ASP A 213 10.42 21.49 20.60
CA ASP A 213 10.95 20.49 19.65
C ASP A 213 10.75 19.02 20.09
N THR A 214 10.22 18.76 21.31
CA THR A 214 10.08 17.43 21.92
C THR A 214 8.72 17.18 22.57
N SER A 215 7.64 17.79 22.05
CA SER A 215 6.31 17.65 22.66
C SER A 215 5.70 16.25 22.41
N SER A 216 5.31 15.56 23.49
CA SER A 216 4.52 14.31 23.40
C SER A 216 3.10 14.58 22.88
N THR A 217 2.42 13.54 22.35
CA THR A 217 1.02 13.66 21.87
C THR A 217 0.10 14.34 22.88
N PRO A 218 0.08 13.98 24.19
CA PRO A 218 -0.75 14.65 25.20
C PRO A 218 -0.42 16.15 25.38
N ASP A 219 0.85 16.50 25.29
CA ASP A 219 1.29 17.89 25.45
C ASP A 219 0.87 18.76 24.25
N LEU A 220 0.95 18.20 23.04
CA LEU A 220 0.48 18.85 21.81
C LEU A 220 -1.04 19.10 21.87
N ILE A 221 -1.81 18.09 22.29
CA ILE A 221 -3.27 18.23 22.45
C ILE A 221 -3.60 19.32 23.47
N LYS A 222 -2.95 19.32 24.64
CA LYS A 222 -3.19 20.30 25.69
C LYS A 222 -2.85 21.72 25.25
N LYS A 223 -1.72 21.91 24.56
CA LYS A 223 -1.31 23.21 24.00
C LYS A 223 -2.26 23.68 22.91
N ALA A 224 -2.63 22.80 21.98
CA ALA A 224 -3.57 23.11 20.91
C ALA A 224 -4.97 23.49 21.44
N LEU A 225 -5.49 22.77 22.45
CA LEU A 225 -6.75 23.10 23.11
C LEU A 225 -6.69 24.49 23.78
N LYS A 226 -5.56 24.85 24.39
CA LYS A 226 -5.38 26.17 24.98
C LYS A 226 -5.36 27.30 23.94
N LEU A 227 -4.89 27.02 22.73
CA LEU A 227 -4.92 27.95 21.60
C LEU A 227 -6.31 28.08 20.95
N LEU A 228 -7.10 26.99 21.02
CA LEU A 228 -8.46 26.92 20.47
C LEU A 228 -9.54 27.35 21.46
N SER A 229 -9.24 27.43 22.75
CA SER A 229 -10.18 27.98 23.75
C SER A 229 -10.34 29.50 23.52
N PRO A 230 -11.57 30.05 23.46
CA PRO A 230 -11.78 31.48 23.37
C PRO A 230 -11.13 32.15 24.59
N GLN A 231 -10.27 33.14 24.35
CA GLN A 231 -9.78 34.00 25.44
C GLN A 231 -10.97 34.78 25.96
N GLU A 232 -11.45 34.42 27.15
CA GLU A 232 -12.34 35.31 27.90
C GLU A 232 -11.57 36.59 28.20
N ASN A 233 -12.06 37.66 27.63
CA ASN A 233 -11.63 39.03 27.87
C ASN A 233 -12.53 39.66 28.93
#